data_a36e7be277a70e01c4f0058593046960
#
_entry.id   a36e7be277a70e01c4f0058593046960
#
_cell.length_a   1.000
_cell.length_b   1.000
_cell.length_c   1.000
_cell.angle_alpha   90.00
_cell.angle_beta   90.00
_cell.angle_gamma   90.00
#
_symmetry.space_group_name_H-M   'P 1'
#
loop_
_entity.id
_entity.type
_entity.pdbx_description
1 polymer ?
#
loop_
_entity_poly.entity_id
_entity_poly.type
_entity_poly.pdbx_seq_one_letter_code
_entity_poly.pdbx_strand_id
1 'polypeptide(L)'
;MSHFDLSSKNKQIEEYDKQTLEPDFWQDQKKAQQVIRAKNALKDIVDRYEELDLQLTSLNDTADELKSEFDEELMMIAEEEYADMDKKFENFEIQVLLSHEYDQNNAILEIHPGAGGTESCDWASMLYRMYTRYAEKHGFKVTVLDYLPGDEAGIKSVTFLVEGDKAYGYLKSEKGVHRLVRISPFDSGARRHTSFASLDVMPQFNDEIEIDIKPEDLIVETKRASGAGGQHINKTDSAVRMVHKPTGIVATCQNGRSQHENREECLRVLKSRLYQLEIEEQEKKIAQIKGVQSANEWGSQIRSYVMHPYSLVKDVRTGYETSQVQSVLDGDLDEFIFAYLKSQI
;
A
#
# COMPACT_ATOMS: atom_id res chain seq x y z
N MET A 1 -10.59 -8.27 18.87
CA MET A 1 -9.50 -8.52 19.85
C MET A 1 -9.13 -9.99 20.07
N SER A 2 -9.77 -10.95 19.40
CA SER A 2 -9.46 -12.39 19.60
C SER A 2 -8.18 -12.89 18.93
N HIS A 3 -7.47 -12.07 18.15
CA HIS A 3 -6.23 -12.47 17.46
C HIS A 3 -4.94 -11.86 18.02
N PHE A 4 -5.02 -10.99 19.02
CA PHE A 4 -3.84 -10.48 19.71
C PHE A 4 -3.44 -11.44 20.83
N ASP A 5 -2.65 -12.45 20.50
CA ASP A 5 -2.13 -13.42 21.48
C ASP A 5 -0.81 -12.90 22.09
N LEU A 6 -0.95 -12.16 23.19
CA LEU A 6 0.19 -11.64 23.98
C LEU A 6 1.12 -12.77 24.45
N SER A 7 0.54 -13.93 24.83
CA SER A 7 1.31 -15.08 25.31
C SER A 7 2.19 -15.67 24.21
N SER A 8 1.68 -15.75 22.97
CA SER A 8 2.47 -16.23 21.84
C SER A 8 3.59 -15.26 21.47
N LYS A 9 3.31 -13.94 21.50
CA LYS A 9 4.34 -12.91 21.22
C LYS A 9 5.46 -12.90 22.27
N ASN A 10 5.12 -13.01 23.53
CA ASN A 10 6.12 -13.11 24.60
C ASN A 10 7.00 -14.37 24.47
N LYS A 11 6.40 -15.52 24.10
CA LYS A 11 7.19 -16.74 23.82
C LYS A 11 8.14 -16.56 22.65
N GLN A 12 7.69 -15.89 21.57
CA GLN A 12 8.56 -15.59 20.43
C GLN A 12 9.73 -14.67 20.83
N ILE A 13 9.49 -13.67 21.66
CA ILE A 13 10.54 -12.79 22.19
C ILE A 13 11.55 -13.61 23.00
N GLU A 14 11.08 -14.51 23.87
CA GLU A 14 11.96 -15.42 24.63
C GLU A 14 12.77 -16.35 23.73
N GLU A 15 12.20 -16.85 22.64
CA GLU A 15 12.91 -17.67 21.66
C GLU A 15 14.00 -16.87 20.93
N TYR A 16 13.73 -15.62 20.53
CA TYR A 16 14.73 -14.74 19.96
C TYR A 16 15.83 -14.39 20.99
N ASP A 17 15.48 -14.20 22.26
CA ASP A 17 16.47 -14.00 23.32
C ASP A 17 17.39 -15.20 23.48
N LYS A 18 16.86 -16.42 23.42
CA LYS A 18 17.68 -17.65 23.45
C LYS A 18 18.61 -17.73 22.25
N GLN A 19 18.12 -17.41 21.04
CA GLN A 19 18.95 -17.38 19.83
C GLN A 19 20.08 -16.37 19.92
N THR A 20 19.86 -15.19 20.52
CA THR A 20 20.91 -14.17 20.69
C THR A 20 22.02 -14.59 21.67
N LEU A 21 21.79 -15.58 22.53
CA LEU A 21 22.75 -16.13 23.48
C LEU A 21 23.60 -17.27 22.91
N GLU A 22 23.28 -17.76 21.69
CA GLU A 22 24.04 -18.82 21.05
C GLU A 22 25.43 -18.32 20.64
N PRO A 23 26.51 -19.09 20.87
CA PRO A 23 27.88 -18.65 20.58
C PRO A 23 28.13 -18.26 19.12
N ASP A 24 27.41 -18.90 18.19
CA ASP A 24 27.57 -18.72 16.75
C ASP A 24 26.63 -17.65 16.15
N PHE A 25 25.76 -17.09 16.96
CA PHE A 25 24.74 -16.10 16.50
C PHE A 25 25.35 -14.89 15.78
N TRP A 26 26.47 -14.40 16.27
CA TRP A 26 27.11 -13.19 15.75
C TRP A 26 28.01 -13.43 14.53
N GLN A 27 28.21 -14.68 14.11
CA GLN A 27 29.03 -15.01 12.94
C GLN A 27 28.32 -14.58 11.63
N ASP A 28 26.98 -14.66 11.58
CA ASP A 28 26.19 -14.18 10.46
C ASP A 28 25.52 -12.85 10.82
N GLN A 29 26.20 -11.75 10.48
CA GLN A 29 25.71 -10.39 10.76
C GLN A 29 24.33 -10.09 10.17
N LYS A 30 24.03 -10.62 8.97
CA LYS A 30 22.73 -10.37 8.31
C LYS A 30 21.60 -11.04 9.07
N LYS A 31 21.78 -12.32 9.39
CA LYS A 31 20.81 -13.10 10.16
C LYS A 31 20.63 -12.54 11.57
N ALA A 32 21.71 -12.14 12.23
CA ALA A 32 21.66 -11.52 13.55
C ALA A 32 20.86 -10.22 13.54
N GLN A 33 21.08 -9.34 12.54
CA GLN A 33 20.29 -8.11 12.39
C GLN A 33 18.81 -8.37 12.13
N GLN A 34 18.47 -9.37 11.33
CA GLN A 34 17.08 -9.74 11.07
C GLN A 34 16.36 -10.20 12.33
N VAL A 35 17.00 -11.09 13.11
CA VAL A 35 16.44 -11.58 14.38
C VAL A 35 16.27 -10.45 15.40
N ILE A 36 17.26 -9.56 15.52
CA ILE A 36 17.19 -8.42 16.43
C ILE A 36 16.07 -7.45 16.02
N ARG A 37 15.93 -7.15 14.72
CA ARG A 37 14.83 -6.30 14.21
C ARG A 37 13.47 -6.94 14.49
N ALA A 38 13.29 -8.22 14.21
CA ALA A 38 12.06 -8.95 14.48
C ALA A 38 11.71 -8.95 15.99
N LYS A 39 12.70 -9.22 16.85
CA LYS A 39 12.54 -9.15 18.30
C LYS A 39 12.11 -7.76 18.77
N ASN A 40 12.82 -6.70 18.32
CA ASN A 40 12.50 -5.33 18.72
C ASN A 40 11.12 -4.90 18.27
N ALA A 41 10.70 -5.27 17.05
CA ALA A 41 9.36 -4.99 16.55
C ALA A 41 8.26 -5.67 17.39
N LEU A 42 8.47 -6.94 17.78
CA LEU A 42 7.52 -7.63 18.66
C LEU A 42 7.50 -7.02 20.07
N LYS A 43 8.66 -6.67 20.60
CA LYS A 43 8.77 -6.04 21.90
C LYS A 43 8.07 -4.68 21.95
N ASP A 44 8.26 -3.85 20.93
CA ASP A 44 7.60 -2.54 20.81
C ASP A 44 6.06 -2.69 20.83
N ILE A 45 5.53 -3.71 20.15
CA ILE A 45 4.08 -4.00 20.17
C ILE A 45 3.61 -4.43 21.56
N VAL A 46 4.37 -5.27 22.25
CA VAL A 46 4.03 -5.75 23.60
C VAL A 46 4.08 -4.59 24.61
N ASP A 47 5.17 -3.81 24.61
CA ASP A 47 5.38 -2.68 25.52
C ASP A 47 4.24 -1.64 25.36
N ARG A 48 3.82 -1.36 24.12
CA ARG A 48 2.70 -0.44 23.85
C ARG A 48 1.36 -0.99 24.30
N TYR A 49 1.14 -2.30 24.12
CA TYR A 49 -0.07 -2.93 24.63
C TYR A 49 -0.16 -2.81 26.17
N GLU A 50 0.95 -3.12 26.86
CA GLU A 50 1.01 -3.03 28.33
C GLU A 50 0.81 -1.59 28.82
N GLU A 51 1.38 -0.58 28.12
CA GLU A 51 1.15 0.83 28.41
C GLU A 51 -0.32 1.21 28.28
N LEU A 52 -0.98 0.80 27.19
CA LEU A 52 -2.40 1.07 26.97
C LEU A 52 -3.31 0.37 27.98
N ASP A 53 -3.00 -0.87 28.36
CA ASP A 53 -3.74 -1.62 29.37
C ASP A 53 -3.65 -0.98 30.74
N LEU A 54 -2.48 -0.46 31.07
CA LEU A 54 -2.24 0.27 32.34
C LEU A 54 -2.98 1.60 32.36
N GLN A 55 -2.98 2.37 31.24
CA GLN A 55 -3.74 3.61 31.11
C GLN A 55 -5.24 3.36 31.19
N LEU A 56 -5.75 2.31 30.52
CA LEU A 56 -7.16 1.92 30.58
C LEU A 56 -7.59 1.54 32.01
N THR A 57 -6.75 0.82 32.71
CA THR A 57 -7.00 0.45 34.12
C THR A 57 -7.10 1.71 35.00
N SER A 58 -6.15 2.64 34.86
CA SER A 58 -6.16 3.91 35.59
C SER A 58 -7.42 4.74 35.31
N LEU A 59 -7.81 4.84 34.01
CA LEU A 59 -9.05 5.56 33.63
C LEU A 59 -10.32 4.90 34.19
N ASN A 60 -10.37 3.57 34.22
CA ASN A 60 -11.48 2.86 34.84
C ASN A 60 -11.58 3.14 36.34
N ASP A 61 -10.44 3.12 37.05
CA ASP A 61 -10.40 3.44 38.47
C ASP A 61 -10.88 4.88 38.72
N THR A 62 -10.43 5.85 37.92
CA THR A 62 -10.88 7.25 37.97
C THR A 62 -12.37 7.37 37.66
N ALA A 63 -12.89 6.64 36.70
CA ALA A 63 -14.31 6.62 36.36
C ALA A 63 -15.18 6.04 37.51
N ASP A 64 -14.66 5.04 38.22
CA ASP A 64 -15.37 4.46 39.38
C ASP A 64 -15.33 5.41 40.60
N GLU A 65 -14.25 6.17 40.78
CA GLU A 65 -14.16 7.23 41.77
C GLU A 65 -15.17 8.35 41.48
N LEU A 66 -15.24 8.85 40.24
CA LEU A 66 -16.20 9.86 39.78
C LEU A 66 -17.67 9.42 39.92
N LYS A 67 -17.95 8.11 39.81
CA LYS A 67 -19.31 7.57 40.09
C LYS A 67 -19.66 7.62 41.57
N SER A 68 -18.67 7.49 42.44
CA SER A 68 -18.89 7.52 43.90
C SER A 68 -18.94 8.95 44.44
N GLU A 69 -18.08 9.84 43.96
CA GLU A 69 -18.01 11.25 44.33
C GLU A 69 -17.66 12.06 43.06
N PHE A 70 -18.63 12.87 42.60
CA PHE A 70 -18.44 13.64 41.37
C PHE A 70 -17.57 14.89 41.67
N ASP A 71 -16.46 14.97 40.92
CA ASP A 71 -15.54 16.10 40.88
C ASP A 71 -15.38 16.58 39.45
N GLU A 72 -15.72 17.87 39.20
CA GLU A 72 -15.69 18.46 37.85
C GLU A 72 -14.26 18.61 37.34
N GLU A 73 -13.28 18.90 38.18
CA GLU A 73 -11.87 19.03 37.77
C GLU A 73 -11.27 17.65 37.39
N LEU A 74 -11.56 16.64 38.21
CA LEU A 74 -11.15 15.26 37.92
C LEU A 74 -11.82 14.72 36.65
N MET A 75 -13.06 15.08 36.37
CA MET A 75 -13.77 14.72 35.15
C MET A 75 -13.11 15.32 33.92
N MET A 76 -12.71 16.60 33.96
CA MET A 76 -12.01 17.24 32.83
C MET A 76 -10.66 16.56 32.53
N ILE A 77 -9.91 16.21 33.58
CA ILE A 77 -8.63 15.49 33.45
C ILE A 77 -8.87 14.11 32.81
N ALA A 78 -9.86 13.36 33.27
CA ALA A 78 -10.20 12.05 32.76
C ALA A 78 -10.65 12.11 31.27
N GLU A 79 -11.38 13.14 30.85
CA GLU A 79 -11.76 13.34 29.45
C GLU A 79 -10.54 13.62 28.56
N GLU A 80 -9.57 14.40 29.03
CA GLU A 80 -8.33 14.68 28.30
C GLU A 80 -7.46 13.43 28.19
N GLU A 81 -7.28 12.68 29.29
CA GLU A 81 -6.55 11.41 29.30
C GLU A 81 -7.21 10.36 28.41
N TYR A 82 -8.54 10.27 28.41
CA TYR A 82 -9.28 9.38 27.52
C TYR A 82 -9.05 9.73 26.05
N ALA A 83 -9.11 11.02 25.69
CA ALA A 83 -8.89 11.45 24.31
C ALA A 83 -7.45 11.19 23.83
N ASP A 84 -6.45 11.28 24.71
CA ASP A 84 -5.07 10.92 24.41
C ASP A 84 -4.89 9.40 24.24
N MET A 85 -5.49 8.64 25.16
CA MET A 85 -5.48 7.16 25.09
C MET A 85 -6.18 6.64 23.83
N ASP A 86 -7.31 7.23 23.43
CA ASP A 86 -8.06 6.83 22.25
C ASP A 86 -7.21 6.99 20.97
N LYS A 87 -6.51 8.11 20.83
CA LYS A 87 -5.55 8.33 19.74
C LYS A 87 -4.39 7.32 19.75
N LYS A 88 -3.85 7.02 20.93
CA LYS A 88 -2.78 6.02 21.07
C LYS A 88 -3.27 4.63 20.70
N PHE A 89 -4.52 4.30 21.09
CA PHE A 89 -5.14 3.03 20.75
C PHE A 89 -5.39 2.89 19.26
N GLU A 90 -5.89 3.93 18.57
CA GLU A 90 -6.04 3.92 17.11
C GLU A 90 -4.69 3.67 16.41
N ASN A 91 -3.63 4.36 16.84
CA ASN A 91 -2.29 4.13 16.29
C ASN A 91 -1.77 2.72 16.56
N PHE A 92 -2.03 2.17 17.74
CA PHE A 92 -1.66 0.80 18.10
C PHE A 92 -2.44 -0.22 17.26
N GLU A 93 -3.75 -0.02 17.07
CA GLU A 93 -4.59 -0.87 16.23
C GLU A 93 -4.03 -0.95 14.81
N ILE A 94 -3.65 0.19 14.22
CA ILE A 94 -3.00 0.27 12.91
C ILE A 94 -1.69 -0.52 12.90
N GLN A 95 -0.87 -0.42 13.93
CA GLN A 95 0.40 -1.15 14.00
C GLN A 95 0.20 -2.66 14.03
N VAL A 96 -0.82 -3.12 14.76
CA VAL A 96 -1.17 -4.56 14.81
C VAL A 96 -1.69 -5.04 13.47
N LEU A 97 -2.52 -4.23 12.80
CA LEU A 97 -3.07 -4.51 11.47
C LEU A 97 -1.99 -4.60 10.38
N LEU A 98 -0.91 -3.82 10.53
CA LEU A 98 0.22 -3.75 9.60
C LEU A 98 1.42 -4.56 10.11
N SER A 99 1.17 -5.78 10.58
CA SER A 99 2.21 -6.67 11.14
C SER A 99 2.69 -7.77 10.20
N HIS A 100 2.18 -7.84 8.97
CA HIS A 100 2.64 -8.82 7.99
C HIS A 100 4.06 -8.52 7.52
N GLU A 101 4.77 -9.56 7.07
CA GLU A 101 6.19 -9.53 6.72
C GLU A 101 6.59 -8.38 5.77
N TYR A 102 5.72 -8.04 4.81
CA TYR A 102 6.00 -7.01 3.80
C TYR A 102 5.36 -5.66 4.08
N ASP A 103 4.56 -5.54 5.14
CA ASP A 103 3.85 -4.30 5.46
C ASP A 103 4.79 -3.13 5.76
N GLN A 104 6.01 -3.43 6.20
CA GLN A 104 7.06 -2.44 6.48
C GLN A 104 7.73 -1.88 5.21
N ASN A 105 7.47 -2.46 4.05
CA ASN A 105 8.17 -2.10 2.82
C ASN A 105 7.59 -0.84 2.19
N ASN A 106 8.40 -0.20 1.34
CA ASN A 106 7.92 0.79 0.39
C ASN A 106 6.96 0.15 -0.61
N ALA A 107 6.10 0.95 -1.22
CA ALA A 107 5.11 0.49 -2.19
C ALA A 107 5.47 0.92 -3.61
N ILE A 108 5.32 0.01 -4.57
CA ILE A 108 5.33 0.32 -6.00
C ILE A 108 3.88 0.27 -6.48
N LEU A 109 3.39 1.39 -7.00
CA LEU A 109 2.04 1.52 -7.51
C LEU A 109 2.06 1.61 -9.03
N GLU A 110 1.12 0.94 -9.67
CA GLU A 110 0.94 0.97 -11.12
C GLU A 110 -0.53 1.23 -11.46
N ILE A 111 -0.81 2.28 -12.23
CA ILE A 111 -2.16 2.67 -12.63
C ILE A 111 -2.32 2.50 -14.12
N HIS A 112 -3.39 1.81 -14.51
CA HIS A 112 -3.79 1.63 -15.89
C HIS A 112 -5.25 2.06 -16.11
N PRO A 113 -5.55 2.82 -17.16
CA PRO A 113 -6.93 3.06 -17.57
C PRO A 113 -7.58 1.76 -18.02
N GLY A 114 -8.84 1.58 -17.66
CA GLY A 114 -9.69 0.52 -18.17
C GLY A 114 -10.37 0.90 -19.50
N ALA A 115 -11.43 0.20 -19.85
CA ALA A 115 -12.25 0.56 -21.00
C ALA A 115 -12.87 1.96 -20.82
N GLY A 116 -12.78 2.84 -21.84
CA GLY A 116 -13.35 4.19 -21.78
C GLY A 116 -12.58 5.27 -22.56
N GLY A 117 -11.51 4.91 -23.27
CA GLY A 117 -10.75 5.86 -24.11
C GLY A 117 -10.17 7.03 -23.29
N THR A 118 -10.25 8.25 -23.83
CA THR A 118 -9.73 9.48 -23.20
C THR A 118 -10.25 9.71 -21.77
N GLU A 119 -11.53 9.38 -21.51
CA GLU A 119 -12.15 9.53 -20.19
C GLU A 119 -11.50 8.63 -19.14
N SER A 120 -11.13 7.39 -19.49
CA SER A 120 -10.43 6.49 -18.56
C SER A 120 -8.98 6.88 -18.34
N CYS A 121 -8.32 7.47 -19.34
CA CYS A 121 -6.99 8.05 -19.20
C CYS A 121 -6.99 9.24 -18.23
N ASP A 122 -7.99 10.10 -18.31
CA ASP A 122 -8.18 11.20 -17.38
C ASP A 122 -8.46 10.70 -15.95
N TRP A 123 -9.32 9.67 -15.82
CA TRP A 123 -9.55 9.01 -14.54
C TRP A 123 -8.27 8.43 -13.92
N ALA A 124 -7.43 7.78 -14.72
CA ALA A 124 -6.12 7.29 -14.26
C ALA A 124 -5.23 8.43 -13.73
N SER A 125 -5.27 9.61 -14.40
CA SER A 125 -4.56 10.80 -13.94
C SER A 125 -5.11 11.34 -12.61
N MET A 126 -6.43 11.32 -12.43
CA MET A 126 -7.06 11.73 -11.17
C MET A 126 -6.67 10.79 -10.01
N LEU A 127 -6.64 9.47 -10.26
CA LEU A 127 -6.17 8.49 -9.27
C LEU A 127 -4.70 8.69 -8.91
N TYR A 128 -3.84 8.90 -9.90
CA TYR A 128 -2.43 9.19 -9.67
C TYR A 128 -2.25 10.42 -8.77
N ARG A 129 -2.97 11.51 -9.05
CA ARG A 129 -2.97 12.71 -8.21
C ARG A 129 -3.48 12.42 -6.79
N MET A 130 -4.53 11.63 -6.65
CA MET A 130 -5.13 11.26 -5.36
C MET A 130 -4.10 10.52 -4.49
N TYR A 131 -3.42 9.50 -5.04
CA TYR A 131 -2.40 8.75 -4.29
C TYR A 131 -1.13 9.55 -4.03
N THR A 132 -0.74 10.43 -4.93
CA THR A 132 0.38 11.36 -4.69
C THR A 132 0.08 12.28 -3.51
N ARG A 133 -1.13 12.85 -3.46
CA ARG A 133 -1.56 13.72 -2.35
C ARG A 133 -1.70 12.95 -1.03
N TYR A 134 -2.19 11.73 -1.07
CA TYR A 134 -2.19 10.84 0.08
C TYR A 134 -0.78 10.64 0.63
N ALA A 135 0.15 10.31 -0.25
CA ALA A 135 1.56 10.13 0.11
C ALA A 135 2.18 11.40 0.70
N GLU A 136 1.93 12.58 0.12
CA GLU A 136 2.38 13.86 0.63
C GLU A 136 1.84 14.16 2.03
N LYS A 137 0.56 13.90 2.28
CA LYS A 137 -0.07 14.09 3.60
C LYS A 137 0.58 13.23 4.69
N HIS A 138 1.03 12.02 4.33
CA HIS A 138 1.66 11.08 5.25
C HIS A 138 3.20 11.24 5.32
N GLY A 139 3.75 12.25 4.66
CA GLY A 139 5.20 12.49 4.62
C GLY A 139 5.96 11.44 3.81
N PHE A 140 5.28 10.68 2.96
CA PHE A 140 5.92 9.71 2.07
C PHE A 140 6.52 10.43 0.86
N LYS A 141 7.66 9.91 0.40
CA LYS A 141 8.31 10.42 -0.79
C LYS A 141 7.81 9.66 -2.02
N VAL A 142 7.41 10.38 -3.06
CA VAL A 142 6.94 9.80 -4.32
C VAL A 142 8.01 9.97 -5.40
N THR A 143 8.37 8.88 -6.07
CA THR A 143 9.32 8.86 -7.19
C THR A 143 8.67 8.19 -8.40
N VAL A 144 8.50 8.91 -9.50
CA VAL A 144 7.95 8.36 -10.73
C VAL A 144 8.99 7.49 -11.42
N LEU A 145 8.66 6.23 -11.67
CA LEU A 145 9.53 5.25 -12.34
C LEU A 145 9.28 5.21 -13.84
N ASP A 146 8.01 5.18 -14.23
CA ASP A 146 7.58 5.21 -15.63
C ASP A 146 6.30 6.04 -15.77
N TYR A 147 6.19 6.79 -16.86
CA TYR A 147 5.03 7.64 -17.13
C TYR A 147 4.75 7.68 -18.62
N LEU A 148 3.60 7.20 -19.02
CA LEU A 148 3.14 7.22 -20.41
C LEU A 148 1.89 8.10 -20.50
N PRO A 149 1.98 9.30 -21.10
CA PRO A 149 0.83 10.18 -21.24
C PRO A 149 -0.22 9.62 -22.20
N GLY A 150 -1.47 10.02 -22.00
CA GLY A 150 -2.56 9.77 -22.94
C GLY A 150 -2.35 10.54 -24.24
N ASP A 151 -2.98 10.07 -25.33
CA ASP A 151 -2.83 10.74 -26.66
C ASP A 151 -3.49 12.12 -26.67
N GLU A 152 -4.64 12.27 -26.04
CA GLU A 152 -5.42 13.52 -25.98
C GLU A 152 -5.45 14.13 -24.58
N ALA A 153 -5.58 13.29 -23.55
CA ALA A 153 -5.61 13.73 -22.16
C ALA A 153 -5.27 12.54 -21.21
N GLY A 154 -4.90 12.87 -19.98
CA GLY A 154 -4.69 11.91 -18.93
C GLY A 154 -3.43 11.04 -19.10
N ILE A 155 -3.48 9.82 -18.58
CA ILE A 155 -2.35 8.90 -18.47
C ILE A 155 -2.75 7.53 -19.04
N LYS A 156 -1.91 6.95 -19.91
CA LYS A 156 -2.03 5.56 -20.39
C LYS A 156 -1.43 4.54 -19.41
N SER A 157 -0.41 4.94 -18.68
CA SER A 157 0.21 4.11 -17.65
C SER A 157 1.10 5.01 -16.79
N VAL A 158 1.09 4.78 -15.50
CA VAL A 158 2.08 5.36 -14.60
C VAL A 158 2.50 4.34 -13.57
N THR A 159 3.82 4.20 -13.38
CA THR A 159 4.42 3.41 -12.32
C THR A 159 5.23 4.35 -11.43
N PHE A 160 4.97 4.33 -10.14
CA PHE A 160 5.66 5.19 -9.18
C PHE A 160 5.92 4.47 -7.87
N LEU A 161 7.02 4.84 -7.24
CA LEU A 161 7.46 4.35 -5.95
C LEU A 161 6.99 5.31 -4.86
N VAL A 162 6.44 4.78 -3.80
CA VAL A 162 6.08 5.49 -2.56
C VAL A 162 6.99 4.97 -1.45
N GLU A 163 7.90 5.84 -1.00
CA GLU A 163 8.88 5.53 0.04
C GLU A 163 8.40 6.09 1.38
N GLY A 164 8.24 5.24 2.37
CA GLY A 164 7.82 5.63 3.72
C GLY A 164 7.59 4.43 4.62
N ASP A 165 7.48 4.71 5.92
CA ASP A 165 7.22 3.65 6.91
C ASP A 165 5.85 3.01 6.64
N LYS A 166 5.85 1.69 6.45
CA LYS A 166 4.65 0.88 6.18
C LYS A 166 3.85 1.32 4.94
N ALA A 167 4.48 2.00 3.98
CA ALA A 167 3.78 2.50 2.79
C ALA A 167 3.03 1.39 2.05
N TYR A 168 3.65 0.20 1.90
CA TYR A 168 2.96 -0.94 1.30
C TYR A 168 1.81 -1.45 2.17
N GLY A 169 2.00 -1.53 3.47
CA GLY A 169 0.99 -2.00 4.41
C GLY A 169 -0.32 -1.21 4.30
N TYR A 170 -0.25 0.11 4.19
CA TYR A 170 -1.41 0.98 3.97
C TYR A 170 -1.98 0.81 2.56
N LEU A 171 -1.14 0.95 1.55
CA LEU A 171 -1.56 1.05 0.15
C LEU A 171 -1.98 -0.28 -0.47
N LYS A 172 -1.59 -1.44 0.08
CA LYS A 172 -2.04 -2.76 -0.40
C LYS A 172 -3.57 -2.90 -0.42
N SER A 173 -4.26 -2.21 0.50
CA SER A 173 -5.72 -2.16 0.58
C SER A 173 -6.37 -1.48 -0.63
N GLU A 174 -5.63 -0.66 -1.35
CA GLU A 174 -6.11 0.13 -2.48
C GLU A 174 -5.98 -0.60 -3.84
N LYS A 175 -5.36 -1.80 -3.85
CA LYS A 175 -5.24 -2.63 -5.05
C LYS A 175 -6.60 -3.07 -5.56
N GLY A 176 -6.89 -2.77 -6.84
CA GLY A 176 -8.11 -3.21 -7.52
C GLY A 176 -8.62 -2.21 -8.55
N VAL A 177 -9.88 -2.37 -8.92
CA VAL A 177 -10.53 -1.54 -9.93
C VAL A 177 -11.33 -0.41 -9.28
N HIS A 178 -11.09 0.81 -9.74
CA HIS A 178 -11.76 2.03 -9.32
C HIS A 178 -12.71 2.51 -10.41
N ARG A 179 -13.97 2.71 -10.06
CA ARG A 179 -15.04 3.16 -10.97
C ARG A 179 -15.37 4.62 -10.74
N LEU A 180 -15.32 5.42 -11.80
CA LEU A 180 -15.78 6.81 -11.79
C LEU A 180 -17.10 6.95 -12.56
N VAL A 181 -18.03 7.71 -12.00
CA VAL A 181 -19.28 8.13 -12.65
C VAL A 181 -19.41 9.64 -12.57
N ARG A 182 -19.27 10.33 -13.71
CA ARG A 182 -19.37 11.79 -13.78
C ARG A 182 -19.95 12.26 -15.12
N ILE A 183 -20.26 13.55 -15.22
CA ILE A 183 -20.46 14.20 -16.52
C ILE A 183 -19.09 14.35 -17.17
N SER A 184 -18.92 13.83 -18.40
CA SER A 184 -17.65 13.88 -19.10
C SER A 184 -17.30 15.29 -19.54
N PRO A 185 -16.07 15.80 -19.23
CA PRO A 185 -15.60 17.06 -19.78
C PRO A 185 -15.21 16.97 -21.27
N PHE A 186 -15.09 15.76 -21.82
CA PHE A 186 -14.71 15.49 -23.20
C PHE A 186 -15.93 15.27 -24.12
N ASP A 187 -17.13 15.13 -23.56
CA ASP A 187 -18.37 14.94 -24.31
C ASP A 187 -19.12 16.26 -24.45
N SER A 188 -19.19 16.80 -25.67
CA SER A 188 -19.93 18.02 -25.98
C SER A 188 -21.44 17.96 -25.62
N GLY A 189 -21.98 16.74 -25.51
CA GLY A 189 -23.35 16.49 -25.08
C GLY A 189 -23.56 16.49 -23.57
N ALA A 190 -22.51 16.74 -22.77
CA ALA A 190 -22.55 16.73 -21.31
C ALA A 190 -23.24 15.49 -20.72
N ARG A 191 -23.04 14.33 -21.34
CA ARG A 191 -23.63 13.06 -20.89
C ARG A 191 -22.84 12.47 -19.72
N ARG A 192 -23.52 11.68 -18.93
CA ARG A 192 -22.93 10.92 -17.84
C ARG A 192 -22.18 9.70 -18.39
N HIS A 193 -20.89 9.61 -18.06
CA HIS A 193 -20.03 8.50 -18.43
C HIS A 193 -19.61 7.70 -17.19
N THR A 194 -19.27 6.44 -17.43
CA THR A 194 -18.68 5.56 -16.44
C THR A 194 -17.33 5.12 -16.96
N SER A 195 -16.28 5.34 -16.19
CA SER A 195 -14.89 4.99 -16.52
C SER A 195 -14.29 4.12 -15.44
N PHE A 196 -13.38 3.26 -15.83
CA PHE A 196 -12.66 2.37 -14.96
C PHE A 196 -11.15 2.63 -15.06
N ALA A 197 -10.46 2.49 -13.95
CA ALA A 197 -9.01 2.40 -13.92
C ALA A 197 -8.61 1.37 -12.86
N SER A 198 -7.55 0.64 -13.11
CA SER A 198 -7.00 -0.32 -12.17
C SER A 198 -5.76 0.25 -11.49
N LEU A 199 -5.66 0.00 -10.19
CA LEU A 199 -4.46 0.19 -9.41
C LEU A 199 -3.89 -1.17 -9.02
N ASP A 200 -2.63 -1.39 -9.32
CA ASP A 200 -1.85 -2.48 -8.76
C ASP A 200 -0.87 -1.95 -7.72
N VAL A 201 -0.69 -2.69 -6.63
CA VAL A 201 0.20 -2.32 -5.53
C VAL A 201 1.09 -3.49 -5.19
N MET A 202 2.38 -3.25 -5.17
CA MET A 202 3.42 -4.26 -4.93
C MET A 202 4.41 -3.73 -3.88
N PRO A 203 4.95 -4.60 -3.01
CA PRO A 203 6.02 -4.20 -2.12
C PRO A 203 7.31 -3.96 -2.91
N GLN A 204 8.08 -2.95 -2.51
CA GLN A 204 9.46 -2.81 -2.97
C GLN A 204 10.33 -3.78 -2.16
N PHE A 205 11.02 -4.69 -2.84
CA PHE A 205 12.03 -5.52 -2.20
C PHE A 205 13.36 -4.79 -2.19
N ASN A 206 13.99 -4.75 -1.02
CA ASN A 206 15.40 -4.42 -0.93
C ASN A 206 16.19 -5.61 -1.50
N ASP A 207 17.34 -5.37 -2.11
CA ASP A 207 18.18 -6.36 -2.82
C ASP A 207 18.57 -7.64 -2.01
N GLU A 208 18.06 -7.78 -0.78
CA GLU A 208 18.34 -8.89 0.13
C GLU A 208 17.43 -10.12 -0.05
N ILE A 209 16.33 -10.01 -0.81
CA ILE A 209 15.51 -11.19 -1.14
C ILE A 209 15.95 -11.69 -2.50
N GLU A 210 16.72 -12.76 -2.50
CA GLU A 210 17.20 -13.46 -3.68
C GLU A 210 16.04 -14.08 -4.47
N ILE A 211 15.36 -13.26 -5.27
CA ILE A 211 14.78 -13.83 -6.48
C ILE A 211 15.94 -13.98 -7.43
N ASP A 212 16.43 -15.20 -7.58
CA ASP A 212 17.52 -15.51 -8.49
C ASP A 212 17.00 -15.41 -9.94
N ILE A 213 17.15 -14.22 -10.51
CA ILE A 213 16.84 -13.99 -11.92
C ILE A 213 18.11 -14.27 -12.71
N LYS A 214 18.16 -15.42 -13.35
CA LYS A 214 19.29 -15.75 -14.21
C LYS A 214 19.32 -14.81 -15.42
N PRO A 215 20.50 -14.30 -15.81
CA PRO A 215 20.63 -13.41 -16.97
C PRO A 215 20.09 -14.02 -18.28
N GLU A 216 20.14 -15.33 -18.42
CA GLU A 216 19.62 -16.10 -19.57
C GLU A 216 18.08 -16.07 -19.67
N ASP A 217 17.39 -15.84 -18.55
CA ASP A 217 15.93 -15.75 -18.48
C ASP A 217 15.39 -14.33 -18.74
N LEU A 218 16.28 -13.35 -18.93
CA LEU A 218 15.93 -11.99 -19.24
C LEU A 218 16.09 -11.67 -20.73
N ILE A 219 15.07 -11.05 -21.31
CA ILE A 219 15.18 -10.29 -22.55
C ILE A 219 15.24 -8.82 -22.15
N VAL A 220 16.36 -8.16 -22.48
CA VAL A 220 16.56 -6.73 -22.23
C VAL A 220 16.54 -6.02 -23.56
N GLU A 221 15.57 -5.15 -23.76
CA GLU A 221 15.42 -4.30 -24.94
C GLU A 221 15.65 -2.85 -24.52
N THR A 222 16.43 -2.15 -25.33
CA THR A 222 16.62 -0.71 -25.15
C THR A 222 15.95 0.01 -26.29
N LYS A 223 15.27 1.11 -25.99
CA LYS A 223 14.60 1.95 -26.99
C LYS A 223 14.68 3.41 -26.57
N ARG A 224 14.33 4.29 -27.51
CA ARG A 224 14.21 5.71 -27.21
C ARG A 224 13.07 5.94 -26.27
N ALA A 225 13.28 6.78 -25.25
CA ALA A 225 12.21 7.18 -24.36
C ALA A 225 11.12 7.92 -25.15
N SER A 226 9.86 7.59 -24.88
CA SER A 226 8.71 8.27 -25.48
C SER A 226 8.16 9.29 -24.47
N GLY A 227 8.21 10.58 -24.82
CA GLY A 227 7.68 11.67 -23.99
C GLY A 227 8.04 13.04 -24.51
N ALA A 228 7.36 14.08 -24.01
CA ALA A 228 7.68 15.48 -24.29
C ALA A 228 9.00 15.86 -23.61
N GLY A 229 10.12 15.89 -24.36
CA GLY A 229 11.44 16.23 -23.85
C GLY A 229 12.37 16.76 -24.94
N GLY A 230 13.41 17.49 -24.54
CA GLY A 230 14.37 18.12 -25.43
C GLY A 230 15.26 17.16 -26.24
N GLN A 231 16.23 17.71 -26.99
CA GLN A 231 17.08 16.95 -27.94
C GLN A 231 17.81 15.72 -27.38
N HIS A 232 17.98 15.60 -26.07
CA HIS A 232 18.68 14.47 -25.45
C HIS A 232 17.82 13.20 -25.40
N ILE A 233 16.50 13.33 -25.14
CA ILE A 233 15.55 12.23 -25.04
C ILE A 233 15.33 11.54 -26.41
N ASN A 234 15.42 12.30 -27.49
CA ASN A 234 15.18 11.82 -28.85
C ASN A 234 16.42 11.18 -29.52
N LYS A 235 17.60 11.24 -28.89
CA LYS A 235 18.86 10.76 -29.50
C LYS A 235 19.48 9.54 -28.77
N THR A 236 19.12 9.29 -27.52
CA THR A 236 19.70 8.20 -26.70
C THR A 236 18.67 7.13 -26.41
N ASP A 237 19.06 5.85 -26.59
CA ASP A 237 18.25 4.70 -26.25
C ASP A 237 18.33 4.44 -24.72
N SER A 238 17.80 5.38 -23.93
CA SER A 238 17.84 5.33 -22.46
C SER A 238 16.72 4.51 -21.84
N ALA A 239 15.58 4.34 -22.51
CA ALA A 239 14.48 3.52 -22.02
C ALA A 239 14.86 2.03 -22.08
N VAL A 240 14.60 1.34 -20.99
CA VAL A 240 14.84 -0.10 -20.82
C VAL A 240 13.53 -0.84 -20.63
N ARG A 241 13.32 -1.87 -21.40
CA ARG A 241 12.25 -2.85 -21.25
C ARG A 241 12.85 -4.21 -20.96
N MET A 242 12.42 -4.82 -19.86
CA MET A 242 12.82 -6.18 -19.49
C MET A 242 11.63 -7.12 -19.54
N VAL A 243 11.86 -8.31 -20.07
CA VAL A 243 10.88 -9.39 -20.10
C VAL A 243 11.51 -10.61 -19.45
N HIS A 244 10.85 -11.15 -18.45
CA HIS A 244 11.22 -12.43 -17.87
C HIS A 244 10.63 -13.55 -18.71
N LYS A 245 11.47 -14.32 -19.41
CA LYS A 245 11.04 -15.35 -20.38
C LYS A 245 10.11 -16.40 -19.77
N PRO A 246 10.40 -16.99 -18.58
CA PRO A 246 9.57 -18.05 -18.04
C PRO A 246 8.15 -17.61 -17.67
N THR A 247 7.99 -16.38 -17.17
CA THR A 247 6.69 -15.85 -16.69
C THR A 247 6.02 -14.90 -17.66
N GLY A 248 6.75 -14.38 -18.67
CA GLY A 248 6.25 -13.36 -19.60
C GLY A 248 6.07 -11.97 -18.97
N ILE A 249 6.46 -11.79 -17.71
CA ILE A 249 6.32 -10.49 -17.01
C ILE A 249 7.24 -9.46 -17.65
N VAL A 250 6.68 -8.26 -17.85
CA VAL A 250 7.37 -7.13 -18.50
C VAL A 250 7.50 -5.99 -17.51
N ALA A 251 8.70 -5.40 -17.43
CA ALA A 251 8.93 -4.13 -16.75
C ALA A 251 9.50 -3.12 -17.76
N THR A 252 9.16 -1.83 -17.62
CA THR A 252 9.67 -0.75 -18.46
C THR A 252 10.00 0.45 -17.61
N CYS A 253 11.21 0.99 -17.75
CA CYS A 253 11.66 2.20 -17.04
C CYS A 253 12.35 3.14 -18.03
N GLN A 254 12.00 4.44 -17.96
CA GLN A 254 12.50 5.46 -18.90
C GLN A 254 12.77 6.83 -18.28
N ASN A 255 12.60 6.99 -16.96
CA ASN A 255 12.71 8.29 -16.29
C ASN A 255 14.12 8.64 -15.82
N GLY A 256 15.02 7.67 -15.68
CA GLY A 256 16.41 7.92 -15.34
C GLY A 256 17.18 8.58 -16.50
N ARG A 257 18.19 9.38 -16.17
CA ARG A 257 19.04 10.06 -17.16
C ARG A 257 19.99 9.10 -17.87
N SER A 258 20.33 7.98 -17.24
CA SER A 258 21.22 6.97 -17.81
C SER A 258 20.50 5.64 -18.07
N GLN A 259 20.92 4.93 -19.11
CA GLN A 259 20.46 3.58 -19.40
C GLN A 259 20.76 2.62 -18.26
N HIS A 260 21.85 2.84 -17.53
CA HIS A 260 22.26 1.99 -16.39
C HIS A 260 21.27 2.15 -15.22
N GLU A 261 20.93 3.37 -14.84
CA GLU A 261 19.93 3.66 -13.80
C GLU A 261 18.57 3.04 -14.16
N ASN A 262 18.12 3.25 -15.40
CA ASN A 262 16.86 2.66 -15.87
C ASN A 262 16.90 1.14 -15.87
N ARG A 263 18.06 0.53 -16.11
CA ARG A 263 18.23 -0.92 -16.08
C ARG A 263 18.12 -1.48 -14.65
N GLU A 264 18.77 -0.85 -13.69
CA GLU A 264 18.69 -1.26 -12.28
C GLU A 264 17.25 -1.11 -11.76
N GLU A 265 16.62 0.00 -12.05
CA GLU A 265 15.26 0.27 -11.62
C GLU A 265 14.26 -0.70 -12.28
N CYS A 266 14.42 -0.96 -13.57
CA CYS A 266 13.62 -1.93 -14.31
C CYS A 266 13.75 -3.34 -13.71
N LEU A 267 14.95 -3.71 -13.27
CA LEU A 267 15.19 -4.98 -12.59
C LEU A 267 14.49 -5.04 -11.22
N ARG A 268 14.49 -3.95 -10.46
CA ARG A 268 13.74 -3.86 -9.18
C ARG A 268 12.24 -4.04 -9.38
N VAL A 269 11.68 -3.34 -10.36
CA VAL A 269 10.26 -3.47 -10.71
C VAL A 269 9.94 -4.90 -11.16
N LEU A 270 10.80 -5.50 -11.96
CA LEU A 270 10.63 -6.88 -12.42
C LEU A 270 10.67 -7.88 -11.26
N LYS A 271 11.65 -7.73 -10.34
CA LYS A 271 11.73 -8.55 -9.12
C LYS A 271 10.45 -8.44 -8.28
N SER A 272 9.94 -7.22 -8.08
CA SER A 272 8.71 -7.00 -7.33
C SER A 272 7.49 -7.68 -7.98
N ARG A 273 7.39 -7.65 -9.31
CA ARG A 273 6.31 -8.33 -10.05
C ARG A 273 6.41 -9.86 -9.97
N LEU A 274 7.62 -10.40 -10.10
CA LEU A 274 7.85 -11.83 -9.96
C LEU A 274 7.47 -12.35 -8.59
N TYR A 275 7.80 -11.59 -7.56
CA TYR A 275 7.43 -11.94 -6.20
C TYR A 275 5.91 -11.89 -5.96
N GLN A 276 5.24 -10.87 -6.51
CA GLN A 276 3.78 -10.82 -6.44
C GLN A 276 3.13 -12.05 -7.09
N LEU A 277 3.69 -12.51 -8.22
CA LEU A 277 3.22 -13.73 -8.87
C LEU A 277 3.37 -14.95 -7.95
N GLU A 278 4.50 -15.06 -7.25
CA GLU A 278 4.77 -16.18 -6.35
C GLU A 278 3.80 -16.18 -5.15
N ILE A 279 3.51 -15.00 -4.58
CA ILE A 279 2.47 -14.86 -3.55
C ILE A 279 1.11 -15.29 -4.10
N GLU A 280 0.72 -14.80 -5.28
CA GLU A 280 -0.55 -15.16 -5.89
C GLU A 280 -0.67 -16.67 -6.17
N GLU A 281 0.43 -17.31 -6.55
CA GLU A 281 0.46 -18.77 -6.73
C GLU A 281 0.31 -19.51 -5.40
N GLN A 282 0.96 -19.03 -4.34
CA GLN A 282 0.78 -19.58 -3.00
C GLN A 282 -0.64 -19.38 -2.48
N GLU A 283 -1.20 -18.18 -2.64
CA GLU A 283 -2.59 -17.88 -2.26
C GLU A 283 -3.59 -18.72 -3.06
N LYS A 284 -3.37 -18.91 -4.36
CA LYS A 284 -4.19 -19.81 -5.20
C LYS A 284 -4.11 -21.25 -4.73
N LYS A 285 -2.93 -21.75 -4.36
CA LYS A 285 -2.78 -23.09 -3.78
C LYS A 285 -3.53 -23.22 -2.46
N ILE A 286 -3.43 -22.23 -1.59
CA ILE A 286 -4.17 -22.19 -0.31
C ILE A 286 -5.68 -22.12 -0.55
N ALA A 287 -6.14 -21.30 -1.51
CA ALA A 287 -7.55 -21.20 -1.87
C ALA A 287 -8.10 -22.49 -2.49
N GLN A 288 -7.31 -23.19 -3.31
CA GLN A 288 -7.67 -24.51 -3.84
C GLN A 288 -7.81 -25.56 -2.74
N ILE A 289 -6.90 -25.54 -1.75
CA ILE A 289 -6.97 -26.43 -0.59
C ILE A 289 -8.20 -26.10 0.28
N LYS A 290 -8.59 -24.83 0.36
CA LYS A 290 -9.76 -24.35 1.12
C LYS A 290 -11.09 -24.43 0.36
N GLY A 291 -11.07 -24.76 -0.95
CA GLY A 291 -12.29 -24.92 -1.76
C GLY A 291 -12.99 -23.63 -2.13
N VAL A 292 -12.28 -22.48 -2.13
CA VAL A 292 -12.84 -21.19 -2.52
C VAL A 292 -12.60 -20.98 -4.02
N GLN A 293 -13.67 -20.97 -4.81
CA GLN A 293 -13.61 -20.61 -6.23
C GLN A 293 -13.32 -19.11 -6.40
N SER A 294 -12.30 -18.80 -7.18
CA SER A 294 -12.02 -17.42 -7.62
C SER A 294 -13.13 -16.92 -8.56
N ALA A 295 -13.76 -15.82 -8.21
CA ALA A 295 -14.72 -15.12 -9.06
C ALA A 295 -14.00 -14.27 -10.12
N ASN A 296 -14.66 -14.15 -11.25
CA ASN A 296 -14.30 -13.46 -12.47
C ASN A 296 -13.57 -12.11 -12.31
N GLU A 297 -12.65 -11.83 -13.21
CA GLU A 297 -11.82 -10.60 -13.30
C GLU A 297 -12.61 -9.27 -13.34
N TRP A 298 -13.89 -9.25 -13.70
CA TRP A 298 -14.78 -8.08 -13.66
C TRP A 298 -15.43 -7.85 -12.28
N GLY A 299 -15.24 -8.75 -11.33
CA GLY A 299 -15.73 -8.65 -9.94
C GLY A 299 -14.79 -7.92 -8.98
N SER A 300 -13.63 -7.48 -9.42
CA SER A 300 -12.59 -6.87 -8.59
C SER A 300 -12.71 -5.36 -8.39
N GLN A 301 -13.90 -4.76 -8.65
CA GLN A 301 -14.17 -3.38 -8.30
C GLN A 301 -14.12 -3.21 -6.78
N ILE A 302 -13.18 -2.39 -6.30
CA ILE A 302 -13.03 -2.10 -4.87
C ILE A 302 -13.79 -0.84 -4.47
N ARG A 303 -13.80 0.21 -5.31
CA ARG A 303 -14.38 1.49 -4.95
C ARG A 303 -15.07 2.17 -6.12
N SER A 304 -16.22 2.81 -5.82
CA SER A 304 -17.00 3.59 -6.77
C SER A 304 -17.01 5.05 -6.34
N TYR A 305 -16.73 5.94 -7.29
CA TYR A 305 -16.73 7.39 -7.14
C TYR A 305 -17.83 7.96 -8.02
N VAL A 306 -18.90 8.47 -7.43
CA VAL A 306 -20.04 9.07 -8.12
C VAL A 306 -20.03 10.57 -7.88
N MET A 307 -19.97 11.36 -8.96
CA MET A 307 -19.99 12.82 -8.90
C MET A 307 -21.30 13.40 -9.45
N HIS A 308 -22.11 12.58 -10.11
CA HIS A 308 -23.39 12.97 -10.67
C HIS A 308 -24.35 11.77 -10.79
N PRO A 309 -25.63 11.86 -10.40
CA PRO A 309 -26.39 13.06 -9.97
C PRO A 309 -26.20 13.42 -8.47
N TYR A 310 -25.52 12.60 -7.72
CA TYR A 310 -25.18 12.83 -6.31
C TYR A 310 -23.69 12.58 -6.10
N SER A 311 -23.14 13.08 -5.00
CA SER A 311 -21.74 12.88 -4.63
C SER A 311 -21.64 11.73 -3.63
N LEU A 312 -20.89 10.67 -3.98
CA LEU A 312 -20.68 9.52 -3.12
C LEU A 312 -19.40 8.78 -3.51
N VAL A 313 -18.57 8.47 -2.54
CA VAL A 313 -17.51 7.46 -2.67
C VAL A 313 -17.88 6.27 -1.79
N LYS A 314 -17.88 5.06 -2.35
CA LYS A 314 -18.23 3.84 -1.63
C LYS A 314 -17.24 2.73 -1.92
N ASP A 315 -16.67 2.13 -0.87
CA ASP A 315 -15.93 0.88 -0.97
C ASP A 315 -16.91 -0.30 -0.92
N VAL A 316 -16.87 -1.16 -1.92
CA VAL A 316 -17.81 -2.28 -2.04
C VAL A 316 -17.43 -3.46 -1.14
N ARG A 317 -16.18 -3.52 -0.67
CA ARG A 317 -15.66 -4.60 0.18
C ARG A 317 -16.06 -4.41 1.63
N THR A 318 -15.99 -3.17 2.13
CA THR A 318 -16.24 -2.82 3.52
C THR A 318 -17.62 -2.21 3.73
N GLY A 319 -18.23 -1.68 2.66
CA GLY A 319 -19.46 -0.91 2.73
C GLY A 319 -19.27 0.53 3.23
N TYR A 320 -18.05 0.93 3.60
CA TYR A 320 -17.78 2.31 4.02
C TYR A 320 -18.03 3.29 2.87
N GLU A 321 -18.71 4.41 3.19
CA GLU A 321 -19.08 5.41 2.20
C GLU A 321 -19.03 6.83 2.77
N THR A 322 -18.71 7.80 1.90
CA THR A 322 -18.70 9.23 2.22
C THR A 322 -19.23 10.07 1.05
N SER A 323 -19.89 11.18 1.36
CA SER A 323 -20.32 12.16 0.37
C SER A 323 -19.22 13.16 -0.02
N GLN A 324 -18.08 13.17 0.68
CA GLN A 324 -16.99 14.12 0.48
C GLN A 324 -16.04 13.67 -0.64
N VAL A 325 -16.56 13.54 -1.86
CA VAL A 325 -15.80 13.03 -3.02
C VAL A 325 -14.51 13.84 -3.26
N GLN A 326 -14.57 15.17 -3.12
CA GLN A 326 -13.42 16.03 -3.37
C GLN A 326 -12.31 15.81 -2.32
N SER A 327 -12.65 15.65 -1.04
CA SER A 327 -11.68 15.34 0.01
C SER A 327 -10.95 14.03 -0.28
N VAL A 328 -11.68 12.99 -0.68
CA VAL A 328 -11.11 11.70 -1.07
C VAL A 328 -10.16 11.86 -2.27
N LEU A 329 -10.56 12.59 -3.32
CA LEU A 329 -9.71 12.86 -4.48
C LEU A 329 -8.49 13.74 -4.13
N ASP A 330 -8.54 14.45 -3.04
CA ASP A 330 -7.42 15.23 -2.48
C ASP A 330 -6.58 14.43 -1.47
N GLY A 331 -6.77 13.08 -1.44
CA GLY A 331 -5.93 12.15 -0.71
C GLY A 331 -6.40 11.81 0.70
N ASP A 332 -7.69 11.96 1.01
CA ASP A 332 -8.28 11.58 2.29
C ASP A 332 -8.80 10.14 2.21
N LEU A 333 -7.88 9.17 2.39
CA LEU A 333 -8.13 7.74 2.17
C LEU A 333 -8.10 6.91 3.45
N ASP A 334 -7.69 7.49 4.58
CA ASP A 334 -7.42 6.75 5.82
C ASP A 334 -8.58 5.88 6.27
N GLU A 335 -9.79 6.45 6.30
CA GLU A 335 -10.98 5.72 6.72
C GLU A 335 -11.30 4.50 5.82
N PHE A 336 -11.06 4.61 4.50
CA PHE A 336 -11.22 3.50 3.58
C PHE A 336 -10.19 2.40 3.81
N ILE A 337 -8.93 2.82 4.00
CA ILE A 337 -7.80 1.93 4.26
C ILE A 337 -8.03 1.19 5.58
N PHE A 338 -8.37 1.91 6.65
CA PHE A 338 -8.61 1.32 7.97
C PHE A 338 -9.83 0.41 8.00
N ALA A 339 -10.94 0.81 7.36
CA ALA A 339 -12.11 -0.03 7.24
C ALA A 339 -11.79 -1.36 6.55
N TYR A 340 -10.95 -1.34 5.50
CA TYR A 340 -10.52 -2.55 4.82
C TYR A 340 -9.58 -3.39 5.70
N LEU A 341 -8.56 -2.79 6.31
CA LEU A 341 -7.61 -3.50 7.17
C LEU A 341 -8.33 -4.17 8.35
N LYS A 342 -9.29 -3.48 8.98
CA LYS A 342 -10.13 -4.04 10.04
C LYS A 342 -11.01 -5.22 9.58
N SER A 343 -11.43 -5.23 8.33
CA SER A 343 -12.27 -6.31 7.77
C SER A 343 -11.49 -7.61 7.50
N GLN A 344 -10.15 -7.56 7.56
CA GLN A 344 -9.28 -8.72 7.33
C GLN A 344 -8.98 -9.52 8.62
N ILE A 345 -9.42 -9.01 9.77
CA ILE A 345 -9.34 -9.68 11.07
C ILE A 345 -10.61 -10.51 11.29
#